data_b4fa45363ae18cbac37f449b573a07e5
#
_entry.id   b4fa45363ae18cbac37f449b573a07e5
#
_cell.length_a   1.000
_cell.length_b   1.000
_cell.length_c   1.000
_cell.angle_alpha   90.00
_cell.angle_beta   90.00
_cell.angle_gamma   90.00
#
_symmetry.space_group_name_H-M   'P 1'
#
loop_
_entity.id
_entity.type
_entity.pdbx_description
1 polymer ?
#
loop_
_entity_poly.entity_id
_entity_poly.type
_entity_poly.pdbx_seq_one_letter_code
_entity_poly.pdbx_strand_id
1 'polypeptide(L)'
;MNHTLWGGHQMGVPKYFEIHKPLLQFLSDGATHSLKEIKEFIINYFHLTDADVSELLPSGRQTYFANRVGWARTYLKKAGLIDSPAKGMFCITAEGKKVVQEDPPVIDNSYLMRYDSFKTFTQPADAQTNTAQNEDDSETPDDALENAFNKINQSLADDILSEVMKLSPTTFEKMVLDLMAKMGYGTFANAATTTFITGDEGIDGIIMEDKLGFDLIYIQAKHWDPDHMVGRPEIQAFVGAIAGKGGKGLFVTTSKFTRHAIDYAKNQHIILMDGEKLAYYMIEHNFGVSTKKTFEIKALDSDLFEDYQDN
;
A
#
# COMPACT_ATOMS: atom_id res chain seq x y z
N MET A 1 31.59 15.85 17.53
CA MET A 1 30.39 16.59 17.15
C MET A 1 29.58 15.65 16.26
N ASN A 2 28.66 14.94 16.89
CA ASN A 2 27.97 13.79 16.28
C ASN A 2 26.61 14.23 15.78
N HIS A 3 26.40 14.19 14.47
CA HIS A 3 25.06 14.20 13.89
C HIS A 3 24.62 12.78 13.61
N THR A 4 23.68 12.33 14.42
CA THR A 4 23.00 11.06 14.37
C THR A 4 22.13 10.99 13.11
N LEU A 5 22.49 10.09 12.21
CA LEU A 5 21.74 9.75 11.00
C LEU A 5 20.54 8.87 11.39
N TRP A 6 19.37 9.44 11.44
CA TRP A 6 18.12 8.73 11.22
C TRP A 6 17.78 8.86 9.74
N GLY A 7 18.08 7.81 8.98
CA GLY A 7 17.73 7.73 7.57
C GLY A 7 16.25 7.41 7.40
N GLY A 8 15.39 8.41 7.55
CA GLY A 8 14.11 8.41 6.88
C GLY A 8 14.40 8.61 5.40
N HIS A 9 14.05 7.66 4.54
CA HIS A 9 13.99 7.88 3.11
C HIS A 9 12.98 8.99 2.89
N GLN A 10 13.45 10.19 2.70
CA GLN A 10 12.65 11.30 2.18
C GLN A 10 12.34 10.88 0.76
N MET A 11 11.06 10.57 0.47
CA MET A 11 10.63 10.23 -0.89
C MET A 11 11.11 11.35 -1.81
N GLY A 12 11.94 11.00 -2.80
CA GLY A 12 12.51 11.96 -3.75
C GLY A 12 11.44 12.64 -4.61
N VAL A 13 10.25 12.02 -4.71
CA VAL A 13 9.12 12.56 -5.49
C VAL A 13 8.53 13.78 -4.80
N PRO A 14 8.46 14.96 -5.47
CA PRO A 14 7.89 16.18 -4.90
C PRO A 14 6.39 16.01 -4.60
N LYS A 15 5.88 16.78 -3.66
CA LYS A 15 4.44 16.86 -3.40
C LYS A 15 3.73 17.47 -4.61
N TYR A 16 2.46 17.13 -4.85
CA TYR A 16 1.73 17.59 -6.03
C TYR A 16 1.69 19.11 -6.18
N PHE A 17 1.58 19.87 -5.09
CA PHE A 17 1.55 21.34 -5.14
C PHE A 17 2.94 21.93 -5.44
N GLU A 18 4.04 21.26 -5.11
CA GLU A 18 5.38 21.69 -5.48
C GLU A 18 5.58 21.62 -7.01
N ILE A 19 4.80 20.75 -7.68
CA ILE A 19 4.80 20.59 -9.15
C ILE A 19 4.04 21.74 -9.84
N HIS A 20 3.08 22.41 -9.17
CA HIS A 20 2.22 23.40 -9.80
C HIS A 20 3.02 24.54 -10.47
N LYS A 21 3.91 25.18 -9.74
CA LYS A 21 4.68 26.32 -10.24
C LYS A 21 5.63 25.92 -11.37
N PRO A 22 6.48 24.88 -11.26
CA PRO A 22 7.33 24.42 -12.35
C PRO A 22 6.52 24.02 -13.60
N LEU A 23 5.37 23.36 -13.42
CA LEU A 23 4.53 22.96 -14.54
C LEU A 23 3.95 24.17 -15.29
N LEU A 24 3.45 25.20 -14.59
CA LEU A 24 3.00 26.43 -15.23
C LEU A 24 4.13 27.16 -15.94
N GLN A 25 5.32 27.21 -15.36
CA GLN A 25 6.50 27.80 -15.98
C GLN A 25 6.89 27.04 -17.26
N PHE A 26 6.86 25.71 -17.23
CA PHE A 26 7.12 24.88 -18.43
C PHE A 26 6.15 25.18 -19.56
N LEU A 27 4.86 25.29 -19.28
CA LEU A 27 3.83 25.57 -20.26
C LEU A 27 3.76 27.04 -20.69
N SER A 28 4.56 27.92 -20.08
CA SER A 28 4.48 29.38 -20.30
C SER A 28 4.89 29.84 -21.70
N ASP A 29 5.55 28.99 -22.48
CA ASP A 29 5.86 29.21 -23.89
C ASP A 29 4.60 29.32 -24.76
N GLY A 30 3.45 28.87 -24.23
CA GLY A 30 2.16 28.89 -24.88
C GLY A 30 1.96 27.80 -25.92
N ALA A 31 2.93 26.87 -26.06
CA ALA A 31 2.78 25.68 -26.88
C ALA A 31 1.91 24.62 -26.19
N THR A 32 1.48 23.65 -26.96
CA THR A 32 0.78 22.48 -26.43
C THR A 32 1.79 21.33 -26.23
N HIS A 33 1.87 20.83 -25.01
CA HIS A 33 2.81 19.78 -24.61
C HIS A 33 2.10 18.49 -24.23
N SER A 34 2.73 17.36 -24.58
CA SER A 34 2.24 16.03 -24.22
C SER A 34 2.50 15.73 -22.73
N LEU A 35 1.72 14.80 -22.18
CA LEU A 35 1.98 14.29 -20.83
C LEU A 35 3.39 13.71 -20.67
N LYS A 36 3.95 13.13 -21.74
CA LYS A 36 5.31 12.58 -21.73
C LYS A 36 6.34 13.70 -21.52
N GLU A 37 6.25 14.78 -22.30
CA GLU A 37 7.14 15.95 -22.18
C GLU A 37 7.04 16.60 -20.78
N ILE A 38 5.82 16.71 -20.24
CA ILE A 38 5.61 17.21 -18.87
C ILE A 38 6.34 16.33 -17.85
N LYS A 39 6.19 15.01 -17.95
CA LYS A 39 6.85 14.06 -17.03
C LYS A 39 8.38 14.17 -17.13
N GLU A 40 8.90 14.19 -18.35
CA GLU A 40 10.35 14.34 -18.59
C GLU A 40 10.89 15.67 -18.02
N PHE A 41 10.14 16.75 -18.20
CA PHE A 41 10.50 18.05 -17.61
C PHE A 41 10.54 17.98 -16.08
N ILE A 42 9.50 17.43 -15.43
CA ILE A 42 9.42 17.32 -13.95
C ILE A 42 10.54 16.44 -13.41
N ILE A 43 10.84 15.30 -14.05
CA ILE A 43 11.98 14.43 -13.67
C ILE A 43 13.28 15.23 -13.67
N ASN A 44 13.53 15.97 -14.75
CA ASN A 44 14.75 16.77 -14.89
C ASN A 44 14.79 17.94 -13.90
N TYR A 45 13.68 18.62 -13.69
CA TYR A 45 13.58 19.79 -12.80
C TYR A 45 13.87 19.42 -11.33
N PHE A 46 13.34 18.29 -10.86
CA PHE A 46 13.52 17.81 -9.48
C PHE A 46 14.68 16.82 -9.34
N HIS A 47 15.40 16.51 -10.42
CA HIS A 47 16.52 15.56 -10.43
C HIS A 47 16.14 14.18 -9.89
N LEU A 48 14.95 13.69 -10.28
CA LEU A 48 14.42 12.41 -9.81
C LEU A 48 15.23 11.25 -10.40
N THR A 49 15.47 10.24 -9.57
CA THR A 49 16.12 9.00 -9.99
C THR A 49 15.09 8.00 -10.57
N ASP A 50 15.57 6.97 -11.27
CA ASP A 50 14.71 5.88 -11.75
C ASP A 50 13.97 5.18 -10.59
N ALA A 51 14.59 5.10 -9.43
CA ALA A 51 13.96 4.55 -8.23
C ALA A 51 12.78 5.42 -7.78
N ASP A 52 12.94 6.76 -7.72
CA ASP A 52 11.86 7.68 -7.36
C ASP A 52 10.68 7.61 -8.33
N VAL A 53 10.97 7.50 -9.63
CA VAL A 53 9.94 7.45 -10.70
C VAL A 53 9.18 6.12 -10.70
N SER A 54 9.83 5.02 -10.30
CA SER A 54 9.26 3.67 -10.31
C SER A 54 8.61 3.24 -9.00
N GLU A 55 8.75 4.01 -7.91
CA GLU A 55 8.16 3.70 -6.62
C GLU A 55 6.64 3.67 -6.71
N LEU A 56 6.07 2.50 -6.36
CA LEU A 56 4.62 2.25 -6.45
C LEU A 56 3.89 2.75 -5.20
N LEU A 57 2.68 3.23 -5.39
CA LEU A 57 1.70 3.38 -4.31
C LEU A 57 1.44 2.02 -3.65
N PRO A 58 0.98 1.97 -2.38
CA PRO A 58 0.64 0.73 -1.70
C PRO A 58 -0.34 -0.17 -2.46
N SER A 59 -1.23 0.43 -3.27
CA SER A 59 -2.13 -0.30 -4.17
C SER A 59 -1.41 -1.11 -5.28
N GLY A 60 -0.13 -0.82 -5.53
CA GLY A 60 0.68 -1.46 -6.58
C GLY A 60 0.27 -1.14 -8.01
N ARG A 61 -0.73 -0.27 -8.24
CA ARG A 61 -1.32 0.02 -9.57
C ARG A 61 -0.74 1.24 -10.25
N GLN A 62 -0.18 2.17 -9.50
CA GLN A 62 0.34 3.44 -9.99
C GLN A 62 1.58 3.84 -9.21
N THR A 63 2.50 4.61 -9.82
CA THR A 63 3.64 5.17 -9.10
C THR A 63 3.26 6.47 -8.39
N TYR A 64 3.94 6.76 -7.26
CA TYR A 64 3.81 8.06 -6.58
C TYR A 64 4.04 9.22 -7.53
N PHE A 65 5.04 9.13 -8.38
CA PHE A 65 5.34 10.15 -9.38
C PHE A 65 4.18 10.39 -10.34
N ALA A 66 3.62 9.33 -10.94
CA ALA A 66 2.50 9.46 -11.87
C ALA A 66 1.24 10.02 -11.19
N ASN A 67 0.98 9.60 -9.95
CA ASN A 67 -0.11 10.12 -9.13
C ASN A 67 0.06 11.63 -8.87
N ARG A 68 1.23 12.06 -8.37
CA ARG A 68 1.52 13.46 -8.03
C ARG A 68 1.43 14.39 -9.24
N VAL A 69 2.00 14.00 -10.39
CA VAL A 69 1.87 14.73 -11.65
C VAL A 69 0.41 14.76 -12.13
N GLY A 70 -0.32 13.66 -11.97
CA GLY A 70 -1.75 13.57 -12.29
C GLY A 70 -2.58 14.61 -11.52
N TRP A 71 -2.45 14.64 -10.20
CA TRP A 71 -3.19 15.57 -9.35
C TRP A 71 -2.75 17.02 -9.53
N ALA A 72 -1.47 17.28 -9.72
CA ALA A 72 -0.99 18.63 -10.04
C ALA A 72 -1.69 19.20 -11.28
N ARG A 73 -1.76 18.43 -12.38
CA ARG A 73 -2.49 18.82 -13.58
C ARG A 73 -3.99 19.00 -13.33
N THR A 74 -4.59 18.08 -12.59
CA THR A 74 -6.03 18.15 -12.28
C THR A 74 -6.36 19.41 -11.55
N TYR A 75 -5.60 19.79 -10.55
CA TYR A 75 -5.84 20.99 -9.74
C TYR A 75 -5.63 22.28 -10.55
N LEU A 76 -4.54 22.36 -11.30
CA LEU A 76 -4.32 23.52 -12.19
C LEU A 76 -5.41 23.64 -13.25
N LYS A 77 -5.90 22.52 -13.83
CA LYS A 77 -7.01 22.52 -14.76
C LYS A 77 -8.33 22.97 -14.09
N LYS A 78 -8.62 22.46 -12.91
CA LYS A 78 -9.81 22.85 -12.12
C LYS A 78 -9.78 24.32 -11.70
N ALA A 79 -8.59 24.88 -11.47
CA ALA A 79 -8.40 26.31 -11.23
C ALA A 79 -8.47 27.16 -12.54
N GLY A 80 -8.52 26.53 -13.72
CA GLY A 80 -8.56 27.22 -15.01
C GLY A 80 -7.20 27.80 -15.43
N LEU A 81 -6.08 27.32 -14.86
CA LEU A 81 -4.74 27.82 -15.18
C LEU A 81 -4.10 27.10 -16.36
N ILE A 82 -4.50 25.84 -16.61
CA ILE A 82 -4.13 25.08 -17.79
C ILE A 82 -5.37 24.51 -18.45
N ASP A 83 -5.26 24.18 -19.74
CA ASP A 83 -6.30 23.50 -20.51
C ASP A 83 -5.74 22.23 -21.20
N SER A 84 -6.65 21.36 -21.64
CA SER A 84 -6.33 20.12 -22.37
C SER A 84 -7.07 20.12 -23.70
N PRO A 85 -6.46 20.67 -24.76
CA PRO A 85 -7.12 20.79 -26.08
C PRO A 85 -7.30 19.46 -26.79
N ALA A 86 -6.54 18.45 -26.43
CA ALA A 86 -6.64 17.09 -26.93
C ALA A 86 -6.20 16.08 -25.86
N LYS A 87 -6.50 14.78 -26.10
CA LYS A 87 -6.12 13.68 -25.19
C LYS A 87 -4.61 13.71 -24.90
N GLY A 88 -4.26 13.79 -23.62
CA GLY A 88 -2.87 13.78 -23.18
C GLY A 88 -2.05 15.02 -23.54
N MET A 89 -2.69 16.07 -24.06
CA MET A 89 -2.07 17.33 -24.45
C MET A 89 -2.51 18.45 -23.53
N PHE A 90 -1.61 19.36 -23.18
CA PHE A 90 -1.83 20.42 -22.20
C PHE A 90 -1.20 21.72 -22.66
N CYS A 91 -1.88 22.84 -22.38
CA CYS A 91 -1.38 24.18 -22.62
C CYS A 91 -1.76 25.12 -21.50
N ILE A 92 -1.02 26.22 -21.37
CA ILE A 92 -1.33 27.27 -20.38
C ILE A 92 -2.49 28.15 -20.86
N THR A 93 -3.37 28.55 -19.96
CA THR A 93 -4.44 29.52 -20.24
C THR A 93 -3.95 30.97 -20.10
N ALA A 94 -4.79 31.94 -20.52
CA ALA A 94 -4.51 33.35 -20.27
C ALA A 94 -4.38 33.67 -18.76
N GLU A 95 -5.17 32.98 -17.92
CA GLU A 95 -5.09 33.15 -16.47
C GLU A 95 -3.81 32.50 -15.89
N GLY A 96 -3.44 31.31 -16.38
CA GLY A 96 -2.18 30.70 -16.01
C GLY A 96 -0.96 31.56 -16.35
N LYS A 97 -0.97 32.25 -17.49
CA LYS A 97 0.08 33.22 -17.87
C LYS A 97 0.19 34.38 -16.90
N LYS A 98 -0.93 34.89 -16.36
CA LYS A 98 -0.92 35.94 -15.33
C LYS A 98 -0.27 35.43 -14.05
N VAL A 99 -0.59 34.19 -13.62
CA VAL A 99 0.02 33.57 -12.44
C VAL A 99 1.53 33.42 -12.59
N VAL A 100 2.01 33.04 -13.78
CA VAL A 100 3.46 32.98 -14.05
C VAL A 100 4.10 34.38 -13.96
N GLN A 101 3.39 35.43 -14.41
CA GLN A 101 3.89 36.81 -14.31
C GLN A 101 3.84 37.36 -12.87
N GLU A 102 2.86 36.96 -12.07
CA GLU A 102 2.78 37.29 -10.64
C GLU A 102 3.92 36.65 -9.84
N ASP A 103 4.45 35.54 -10.32
CA ASP A 103 5.51 34.75 -9.70
C ASP A 103 5.34 34.47 -8.20
N PRO A 104 4.18 33.92 -7.76
CA PRO A 104 3.94 33.67 -6.35
C PRO A 104 4.99 32.70 -5.80
N PRO A 105 5.36 32.78 -4.50
CA PRO A 105 6.35 31.91 -3.91
C PRO A 105 5.91 30.44 -3.93
N VAL A 106 4.62 30.18 -3.70
CA VAL A 106 4.01 28.83 -3.72
C VAL A 106 2.63 28.91 -4.37
N ILE A 107 2.27 27.87 -5.12
CA ILE A 107 0.93 27.67 -5.67
C ILE A 107 0.38 26.39 -5.02
N ASP A 108 -0.15 26.52 -3.83
CA ASP A 108 -0.80 25.45 -3.06
C ASP A 108 -2.33 25.51 -3.19
N ASN A 109 -3.04 24.67 -2.44
CA ASN A 109 -4.49 24.66 -2.43
C ASN A 109 -5.05 25.99 -1.94
N SER A 110 -4.44 26.62 -0.93
CA SER A 110 -4.84 27.94 -0.42
C SER A 110 -4.76 29.01 -1.50
N TYR A 111 -3.70 28.98 -2.30
CA TYR A 111 -3.57 29.86 -3.46
C TYR A 111 -4.64 29.59 -4.52
N LEU A 112 -4.92 28.30 -4.83
CA LEU A 112 -5.91 27.92 -5.83
C LEU A 112 -7.35 28.21 -5.40
N MET A 113 -7.64 28.31 -4.11
CA MET A 113 -8.96 28.70 -3.59
C MET A 113 -9.38 30.14 -3.97
N ARG A 114 -8.52 30.93 -4.57
CA ARG A 114 -8.88 32.23 -5.16
C ARG A 114 -9.77 32.09 -6.40
N TYR A 115 -9.79 30.91 -7.04
CA TYR A 115 -10.57 30.61 -8.25
C TYR A 115 -11.88 29.90 -7.91
N ASP A 116 -13.02 30.46 -8.36
CA ASP A 116 -14.35 29.93 -8.03
C ASP A 116 -14.57 28.51 -8.59
N SER A 117 -13.99 28.21 -9.76
CA SER A 117 -14.03 26.87 -10.34
C SER A 117 -13.33 25.83 -9.46
N PHE A 118 -12.24 26.20 -8.81
CA PHE A 118 -11.53 25.34 -7.87
C PHE A 118 -12.29 25.19 -6.54
N LYS A 119 -12.89 26.28 -6.02
CA LYS A 119 -13.77 26.21 -4.83
C LYS A 119 -14.92 25.25 -5.03
N THR A 120 -15.61 25.34 -6.17
CA THR A 120 -16.72 24.45 -6.51
C THR A 120 -16.28 22.98 -6.62
N PHE A 121 -15.06 22.72 -7.08
CA PHE A 121 -14.49 21.38 -7.16
C PHE A 121 -14.17 20.79 -5.77
N THR A 122 -13.64 21.59 -4.86
CA THR A 122 -13.23 21.15 -3.52
C THR A 122 -14.37 21.15 -2.50
N GLN A 123 -15.40 21.97 -2.72
CA GLN A 123 -16.55 22.11 -1.83
C GLN A 123 -17.85 21.87 -2.61
N PRO A 124 -18.23 20.62 -2.92
CA PRO A 124 -19.52 20.34 -3.56
C PRO A 124 -20.68 20.81 -2.66
N ALA A 125 -21.73 21.37 -3.28
CA ALA A 125 -22.84 22.05 -2.61
C ALA A 125 -23.64 21.19 -1.60
N ASP A 126 -23.48 19.87 -1.59
CA ASP A 126 -24.19 18.93 -0.71
C ASP A 126 -23.38 18.49 0.54
N ALA A 127 -22.18 19.01 0.75
CA ALA A 127 -21.35 18.67 1.90
C ALA A 127 -21.68 19.54 3.12
N GLN A 128 -22.91 19.44 3.65
CA GLN A 128 -23.25 19.89 5.01
C GLN A 128 -22.77 18.86 6.04
N THR A 129 -21.49 18.68 6.17
CA THR A 129 -20.91 18.00 7.34
C THR A 129 -19.64 18.74 7.73
N ASN A 130 -19.67 19.28 8.94
CA ASN A 130 -18.53 19.82 9.65
C ASN A 130 -17.40 18.79 9.70
N THR A 131 -16.52 18.81 8.75
CA THR A 131 -15.22 18.16 8.88
C THR A 131 -14.19 19.24 9.16
N ALA A 132 -13.63 19.16 10.35
CA ALA A 132 -12.57 20.04 10.80
C ALA A 132 -11.45 20.05 9.75
N GLN A 133 -11.15 21.25 9.27
CA GLN A 133 -9.99 21.57 8.45
C GLN A 133 -8.72 21.26 9.25
N ASN A 134 -8.17 20.06 9.06
CA ASN A 134 -6.80 19.66 9.33
C ASN A 134 -6.43 18.52 8.36
N GLU A 135 -6.83 18.67 7.10
CA GLU A 135 -6.23 17.86 6.05
C GLU A 135 -4.84 18.46 5.78
N ASP A 136 -3.83 17.66 5.95
CA ASP A 136 -2.48 17.98 5.51
C ASP A 136 -2.57 18.25 3.99
N ASP A 137 -2.55 19.54 3.60
CA ASP A 137 -2.63 20.02 2.19
C ASP A 137 -1.57 19.38 1.28
N SER A 138 -0.78 18.48 1.81
CA SER A 138 0.29 17.77 1.13
C SER A 138 -0.11 16.42 0.50
N GLU A 139 -1.26 15.84 0.89
CA GLU A 139 -1.73 14.54 0.41
C GLU A 139 -2.66 14.68 -0.80
N THR A 140 -2.54 13.75 -1.75
CA THR A 140 -3.53 13.63 -2.82
C THR A 140 -4.77 12.90 -2.32
N PRO A 141 -5.96 13.05 -2.98
CA PRO A 141 -7.14 12.26 -2.62
C PRO A 141 -6.91 10.74 -2.64
N ASP A 142 -6.03 10.24 -3.52
CA ASP A 142 -5.65 8.82 -3.53
C ASP A 142 -4.81 8.47 -2.30
N ASP A 143 -3.83 9.32 -1.92
CA ASP A 143 -3.03 9.13 -0.71
C ASP A 143 -3.94 9.13 0.54
N ALA A 144 -4.88 10.06 0.63
CA ALA A 144 -5.83 10.15 1.74
C ALA A 144 -6.74 8.91 1.83
N LEU A 145 -7.22 8.40 0.68
CA LEU A 145 -8.02 7.18 0.63
C LEU A 145 -7.20 5.97 1.09
N GLU A 146 -5.97 5.81 0.59
CA GLU A 146 -5.09 4.70 1.00
C GLU A 146 -4.72 4.79 2.48
N ASN A 147 -4.41 5.97 2.98
CA ASN A 147 -4.11 6.17 4.40
C ASN A 147 -5.32 5.86 5.29
N ALA A 148 -6.53 6.28 4.88
CA ALA A 148 -7.76 5.93 5.58
C ALA A 148 -8.02 4.42 5.55
N PHE A 149 -7.83 3.76 4.40
CA PHE A 149 -7.96 2.32 4.24
C PHE A 149 -6.97 1.55 5.11
N ASN A 150 -5.70 1.97 5.12
CA ASN A 150 -4.66 1.37 5.95
C ASN A 150 -4.97 1.51 7.45
N LYS A 151 -5.46 2.67 7.89
CA LYS A 151 -5.88 2.89 9.29
C LYS A 151 -7.06 1.97 9.67
N ILE A 152 -8.03 1.79 8.77
CA ILE A 152 -9.17 0.89 9.00
C ILE A 152 -8.68 -0.55 9.12
N ASN A 153 -7.79 -1.01 8.22
CA ASN A 153 -7.22 -2.35 8.25
C ASN A 153 -6.35 -2.57 9.49
N GLN A 154 -5.57 -1.56 9.91
CA GLN A 154 -4.77 -1.66 11.13
C GLN A 154 -5.66 -1.84 12.37
N SER A 155 -6.72 -1.04 12.49
CA SER A 155 -7.69 -1.21 13.58
C SER A 155 -8.37 -2.57 13.55
N LEU A 156 -8.74 -3.06 12.37
CA LEU A 156 -9.31 -4.40 12.21
C LEU A 156 -8.29 -5.49 12.56
N ALA A 157 -7.01 -5.33 12.22
CA ALA A 157 -5.96 -6.26 12.60
C ALA A 157 -5.79 -6.35 14.11
N ASP A 158 -5.84 -5.21 14.82
CA ASP A 158 -5.77 -5.16 16.27
C ASP A 158 -6.98 -5.89 16.91
N ASP A 159 -8.20 -5.68 16.37
CA ASP A 159 -9.40 -6.39 16.80
C ASP A 159 -9.28 -7.90 16.59
N ILE A 160 -8.80 -8.33 15.41
CA ILE A 160 -8.56 -9.75 15.10
C ILE A 160 -7.60 -10.37 16.10
N LEU A 161 -6.44 -9.73 16.35
CA LEU A 161 -5.45 -10.23 17.29
C LEU A 161 -6.02 -10.33 18.71
N SER A 162 -6.87 -9.37 19.10
CA SER A 162 -7.55 -9.39 20.38
C SER A 162 -8.50 -10.60 20.52
N GLU A 163 -9.19 -10.98 19.44
CA GLU A 163 -10.04 -12.18 19.42
C GLU A 163 -9.20 -13.47 19.38
N VAL A 164 -8.13 -13.49 18.58
CA VAL A 164 -7.20 -14.63 18.50
C VAL A 164 -6.56 -14.90 19.87
N MET A 165 -6.21 -13.87 20.63
CA MET A 165 -5.64 -14.00 21.96
C MET A 165 -6.57 -14.64 22.99
N LYS A 166 -7.87 -14.70 22.74
CA LYS A 166 -8.84 -15.41 23.61
C LYS A 166 -8.88 -16.92 23.37
N LEU A 167 -8.27 -17.40 22.28
CA LEU A 167 -8.24 -18.81 21.93
C LEU A 167 -7.32 -19.61 22.87
N SER A 168 -7.59 -20.90 23.03
CA SER A 168 -6.59 -21.80 23.62
C SER A 168 -5.44 -22.05 22.62
N PRO A 169 -4.22 -22.42 23.11
CA PRO A 169 -3.11 -22.76 22.23
C PRO A 169 -3.46 -23.78 21.16
N THR A 170 -4.14 -24.87 21.51
CA THR A 170 -4.56 -25.93 20.57
C THR A 170 -5.58 -25.41 19.54
N THR A 171 -6.47 -24.50 19.96
CA THR A 171 -7.43 -23.89 19.02
C THR A 171 -6.72 -22.94 18.06
N PHE A 172 -5.70 -22.23 18.54
CA PHE A 172 -4.86 -21.38 17.70
C PHE A 172 -4.09 -22.19 16.65
N GLU A 173 -3.46 -23.30 17.03
CA GLU A 173 -2.79 -24.23 16.11
C GLU A 173 -3.75 -24.67 14.99
N LYS A 174 -4.96 -25.11 15.34
CA LYS A 174 -6.00 -25.47 14.38
C LYS A 174 -6.38 -24.30 13.47
N MET A 175 -6.60 -23.12 14.05
CA MET A 175 -6.95 -21.91 13.30
C MET A 175 -5.88 -21.55 12.26
N VAL A 176 -4.59 -21.68 12.60
CA VAL A 176 -3.48 -21.43 11.66
C VAL A 176 -3.56 -22.41 10.48
N LEU A 177 -3.81 -23.69 10.73
CA LEU A 177 -3.95 -24.71 9.67
C LEU A 177 -5.16 -24.42 8.77
N ASP A 178 -6.30 -24.02 9.37
CA ASP A 178 -7.51 -23.63 8.63
C ASP A 178 -7.27 -22.36 7.77
N LEU A 179 -6.50 -21.40 8.27
CA LEU A 179 -6.07 -20.22 7.50
C LEU A 179 -5.20 -20.64 6.30
N MET A 180 -4.22 -21.50 6.50
CA MET A 180 -3.38 -22.00 5.41
C MET A 180 -4.19 -22.71 4.33
N ALA A 181 -5.18 -23.51 4.72
CA ALA A 181 -6.11 -24.14 3.79
C ALA A 181 -6.94 -23.07 3.03
N LYS A 182 -7.40 -22.02 3.72
CA LYS A 182 -8.13 -20.89 3.09
C LYS A 182 -7.26 -20.12 2.10
N MET A 183 -5.96 -20.00 2.34
CA MET A 183 -4.96 -19.42 1.45
C MET A 183 -4.67 -20.29 0.21
N GLY A 184 -5.19 -21.52 0.19
CA GLY A 184 -5.04 -22.46 -0.94
C GLY A 184 -3.92 -23.47 -0.77
N TYR A 185 -3.26 -23.53 0.37
CA TYR A 185 -2.32 -24.59 0.70
C TYR A 185 -3.05 -25.85 1.14
N GLY A 186 -2.52 -27.02 0.74
CA GLY A 186 -3.23 -28.28 0.90
C GLY A 186 -4.23 -28.54 -0.23
N THR A 187 -4.55 -29.82 -0.50
CA THR A 187 -5.48 -30.18 -1.57
C THR A 187 -6.92 -30.27 -1.08
N PHE A 188 -7.87 -29.93 -1.94
CA PHE A 188 -9.31 -30.10 -1.69
C PHE A 188 -9.70 -31.55 -1.35
N ALA A 189 -8.92 -32.54 -1.77
CA ALA A 189 -9.17 -33.96 -1.51
C ALA A 189 -8.68 -34.43 -0.13
N ASN A 190 -7.77 -33.70 0.50
CA ASN A 190 -7.08 -34.11 1.73
C ASN A 190 -7.12 -33.03 2.84
N ALA A 191 -8.10 -32.12 2.84
CA ALA A 191 -8.35 -31.26 3.99
C ALA A 191 -8.57 -32.05 5.30
N ALA A 192 -8.85 -33.38 5.20
CA ALA A 192 -8.91 -34.29 6.31
C ALA A 192 -7.56 -34.92 6.72
N THR A 193 -6.49 -34.74 5.93
CA THR A 193 -5.14 -35.19 6.24
C THR A 193 -4.20 -34.06 6.67
N THR A 194 -4.76 -32.96 7.20
CA THR A 194 -4.01 -32.09 8.10
C THR A 194 -3.71 -32.93 9.31
N THR A 195 -2.55 -33.57 9.33
CA THR A 195 -2.18 -34.47 10.45
C THR A 195 -1.87 -33.56 11.62
N PHE A 196 -2.83 -33.43 12.55
CA PHE A 196 -2.55 -32.92 13.88
C PHE A 196 -1.54 -33.89 14.50
N ILE A 197 -0.29 -33.55 14.50
CA ILE A 197 0.73 -34.30 15.22
C ILE A 197 0.67 -33.82 16.66
N THR A 198 -0.18 -34.45 17.45
CA THR A 198 -0.20 -34.21 18.89
C THR A 198 0.99 -34.96 19.50
N GLY A 199 2.00 -34.19 19.93
CA GLY A 199 3.00 -34.69 20.86
C GLY A 199 4.41 -34.91 20.34
N ASP A 200 4.75 -34.55 19.08
CA ASP A 200 6.08 -34.71 18.55
C ASP A 200 6.82 -33.41 18.29
N GLU A 201 7.86 -33.18 19.11
CA GLU A 201 9.05 -32.35 18.82
C GLU A 201 8.80 -30.89 18.34
N GLY A 202 7.62 -30.30 18.60
CA GLY A 202 7.39 -28.89 18.25
C GLY A 202 6.96 -28.67 16.80
N ILE A 203 6.30 -29.64 16.16
CA ILE A 203 5.58 -29.52 14.90
C ILE A 203 4.08 -29.63 15.20
N ASP A 204 3.31 -28.60 14.91
CA ASP A 204 1.88 -28.54 15.23
C ASP A 204 1.02 -28.93 14.02
N GLY A 205 1.61 -28.99 12.82
CA GLY A 205 0.95 -29.44 11.61
C GLY A 205 1.87 -29.61 10.41
N ILE A 206 1.40 -30.42 9.46
CA ILE A 206 2.06 -30.62 8.16
C ILE A 206 1.01 -30.44 7.08
N ILE A 207 1.31 -29.60 6.09
CA ILE A 207 0.46 -29.37 4.92
C ILE A 207 1.27 -29.57 3.63
N MET A 208 0.58 -29.91 2.55
CA MET A 208 1.18 -29.98 1.22
C MET A 208 1.24 -28.58 0.60
N GLU A 209 2.38 -28.21 0.01
CA GLU A 209 2.54 -26.95 -0.71
C GLU A 209 1.82 -27.00 -2.06
N ASP A 210 1.83 -28.13 -2.71
CA ASP A 210 1.26 -28.34 -4.04
C ASP A 210 0.20 -29.47 -4.07
N LYS A 211 -0.57 -29.51 -5.16
CA LYS A 211 -1.65 -30.50 -5.33
C LYS A 211 -1.17 -31.96 -5.44
N LEU A 212 0.08 -32.18 -5.75
CA LEU A 212 0.65 -33.51 -5.92
C LEU A 212 1.40 -33.98 -4.67
N GLY A 213 1.68 -33.07 -3.72
CA GLY A 213 2.35 -33.36 -2.47
C GLY A 213 3.85 -33.57 -2.61
N PHE A 214 4.48 -32.94 -3.59
CA PHE A 214 5.94 -33.03 -3.77
C PHE A 214 6.69 -32.33 -2.63
N ASP A 215 6.16 -31.20 -2.16
CA ASP A 215 6.75 -30.42 -1.07
C ASP A 215 5.80 -30.36 0.14
N LEU A 216 6.39 -30.49 1.32
CA LEU A 216 5.70 -30.40 2.60
C LEU A 216 6.07 -29.10 3.30
N ILE A 217 5.09 -28.49 3.95
CA ILE A 217 5.28 -27.37 4.87
C ILE A 217 5.03 -27.86 6.29
N TYR A 218 6.07 -27.82 7.11
CA TYR A 218 5.99 -28.07 8.54
C TYR A 218 5.62 -26.78 9.24
N ILE A 219 4.63 -26.81 10.13
CA ILE A 219 4.11 -25.62 10.80
C ILE A 219 4.32 -25.76 12.30
N GLN A 220 4.85 -24.70 12.90
CA GLN A 220 4.82 -24.50 14.33
C GLN A 220 4.07 -23.19 14.64
N ALA A 221 3.10 -23.23 15.54
CA ALA A 221 2.28 -22.12 15.94
C ALA A 221 2.47 -21.84 17.45
N LYS A 222 2.85 -20.62 17.82
CA LYS A 222 3.06 -20.19 19.20
C LYS A 222 2.09 -19.09 19.59
N HIS A 223 1.09 -19.44 20.37
CA HIS A 223 0.11 -18.54 20.92
C HIS A 223 0.70 -17.85 22.17
N TRP A 224 1.46 -16.77 21.93
CA TRP A 224 2.17 -16.04 22.96
C TRP A 224 1.64 -14.62 23.12
N ASP A 225 1.80 -14.09 24.33
CA ASP A 225 1.49 -12.69 24.63
C ASP A 225 2.27 -11.76 23.67
N PRO A 226 1.66 -10.69 23.13
CA PRO A 226 2.31 -9.73 22.23
C PRO A 226 3.62 -9.15 22.77
N ASP A 227 3.79 -9.05 24.08
CA ASP A 227 4.99 -8.55 24.74
C ASP A 227 6.10 -9.62 24.86
N HIS A 228 5.79 -10.89 24.63
CA HIS A 228 6.72 -12.01 24.69
C HIS A 228 7.28 -12.34 23.30
N MET A 229 8.36 -11.66 22.91
CA MET A 229 8.97 -11.87 21.58
C MET A 229 9.60 -13.24 21.42
N VAL A 230 9.37 -13.88 20.25
CA VAL A 230 10.01 -15.14 19.88
C VAL A 230 11.49 -14.89 19.58
N GLY A 231 12.36 -15.60 20.27
CA GLY A 231 13.81 -15.49 20.12
C GLY A 231 14.41 -16.54 19.17
N ARG A 232 15.72 -16.45 19.00
CA ARG A 232 16.48 -17.43 18.20
C ARG A 232 16.40 -18.88 18.73
N PRO A 233 16.39 -19.16 20.04
CA PRO A 233 16.32 -20.53 20.56
C PRO A 233 15.09 -21.30 20.08
N GLU A 234 13.93 -20.63 20.01
CA GLU A 234 12.69 -21.26 19.55
C GLU A 234 12.77 -21.64 18.07
N ILE A 235 13.34 -20.76 17.24
CA ILE A 235 13.54 -21.06 15.82
C ILE A 235 14.57 -22.20 15.63
N GLN A 236 15.62 -22.23 16.48
CA GLN A 236 16.61 -23.34 16.46
C GLN A 236 15.97 -24.67 16.82
N ALA A 237 15.10 -24.69 17.81
CA ALA A 237 14.38 -25.90 18.19
C ALA A 237 13.49 -26.39 17.03
N PHE A 238 12.76 -25.48 16.37
CA PHE A 238 11.93 -25.81 15.22
C PHE A 238 12.75 -26.34 14.02
N VAL A 239 13.87 -25.68 13.70
CA VAL A 239 14.79 -26.17 12.66
C VAL A 239 15.28 -27.56 12.98
N GLY A 240 15.62 -27.85 14.26
CA GLY A 240 16.00 -29.18 14.71
C GLY A 240 14.89 -30.21 14.50
N ALA A 241 13.64 -29.84 14.81
CA ALA A 241 12.47 -30.73 14.67
C ALA A 241 12.18 -31.14 13.22
N ILE A 242 12.45 -30.26 12.25
CA ILE A 242 12.23 -30.55 10.82
C ILE A 242 13.51 -31.06 10.11
N ALA A 243 14.64 -31.06 10.80
CA ALA A 243 15.91 -31.50 10.21
C ALA A 243 15.82 -32.98 9.67
N GLY A 244 16.26 -33.17 8.44
CA GLY A 244 16.23 -34.47 7.76
C GLY A 244 14.86 -34.96 7.28
N LYS A 245 13.76 -34.20 7.55
CA LYS A 245 12.41 -34.60 7.12
C LYS A 245 12.11 -34.16 5.67
N GLY A 246 12.95 -33.28 5.09
CA GLY A 246 12.64 -32.63 3.81
C GLY A 246 11.46 -31.66 3.92
N GLY A 247 11.37 -30.67 3.01
CA GLY A 247 10.27 -29.70 3.02
C GLY A 247 10.67 -28.34 3.60
N LYS A 248 9.66 -27.47 3.80
CA LYS A 248 9.80 -26.06 4.20
C LYS A 248 9.25 -25.88 5.61
N GLY A 249 9.74 -24.86 6.33
CA GLY A 249 9.25 -24.53 7.67
C GLY A 249 8.49 -23.21 7.68
N LEU A 250 7.33 -23.19 8.36
CA LEU A 250 6.57 -22.00 8.68
C LEU A 250 6.40 -21.90 10.19
N PHE A 251 6.91 -20.83 10.78
CA PHE A 251 6.74 -20.53 12.20
C PHE A 251 5.77 -19.36 12.37
N VAL A 252 4.66 -19.58 13.03
CA VAL A 252 3.60 -18.60 13.25
C VAL A 252 3.52 -18.23 14.73
N THR A 253 3.32 -16.96 15.02
CA THR A 253 3.07 -16.49 16.39
C THR A 253 2.09 -15.34 16.45
N THR A 254 1.38 -15.19 17.56
CA THR A 254 0.59 -14.00 17.88
C THR A 254 1.46 -12.82 18.34
N SER A 255 2.71 -13.05 18.63
CA SER A 255 3.70 -12.07 19.09
C SER A 255 4.58 -11.57 17.92
N LYS A 256 5.75 -11.03 18.26
CA LYS A 256 6.79 -10.55 17.34
C LYS A 256 8.03 -11.42 17.41
N PHE A 257 8.90 -11.32 16.41
CA PHE A 257 10.21 -11.97 16.40
C PHE A 257 11.31 -10.98 16.76
N THR A 258 12.31 -11.46 17.52
CA THR A 258 13.53 -10.70 17.72
C THR A 258 14.35 -10.64 16.42
N ARG A 259 15.20 -9.61 16.28
CA ARG A 259 16.08 -9.49 15.13
C ARG A 259 16.96 -10.74 14.92
N HIS A 260 17.50 -11.30 16.01
CA HIS A 260 18.31 -12.52 15.93
C HIS A 260 17.52 -13.75 15.47
N ALA A 261 16.23 -13.83 15.82
CA ALA A 261 15.33 -14.88 15.30
C ALA A 261 15.11 -14.72 13.78
N ILE A 262 14.85 -13.49 13.32
CA ILE A 262 14.65 -13.19 11.89
C ILE A 262 15.90 -13.53 11.07
N ASP A 263 17.07 -13.05 11.51
CA ASP A 263 18.33 -13.30 10.81
C ASP A 263 18.65 -14.80 10.75
N TYR A 264 18.40 -15.55 11.84
CA TYR A 264 18.62 -16.98 11.88
C TYR A 264 17.63 -17.74 10.98
N ALA A 265 16.33 -17.41 11.03
CA ALA A 265 15.30 -18.03 10.20
C ALA A 265 15.59 -17.87 8.70
N LYS A 266 16.02 -16.65 8.28
CA LYS A 266 16.40 -16.37 6.91
C LYS A 266 17.52 -17.30 6.42
N ASN A 267 18.54 -17.55 7.24
CA ASN A 267 19.65 -18.43 6.91
C ASN A 267 19.26 -19.93 6.87
N GLN A 268 18.16 -20.30 7.52
CA GLN A 268 17.62 -21.66 7.55
C GLN A 268 16.43 -21.87 6.62
N HIS A 269 16.08 -20.85 5.80
CA HIS A 269 14.93 -20.87 4.90
C HIS A 269 13.59 -21.14 5.61
N ILE A 270 13.46 -20.65 6.86
CA ILE A 270 12.21 -20.70 7.62
C ILE A 270 11.42 -19.41 7.36
N ILE A 271 10.16 -19.55 7.02
CA ILE A 271 9.23 -18.44 6.88
C ILE A 271 8.69 -18.10 8.26
N LEU A 272 8.70 -16.80 8.59
CA LEU A 272 8.16 -16.26 9.85
C LEU A 272 6.89 -15.48 9.59
N MET A 273 5.84 -15.79 10.34
CA MET A 273 4.56 -15.09 10.36
C MET A 273 4.30 -14.62 11.80
N ASP A 274 4.48 -13.32 12.03
CA ASP A 274 4.13 -12.66 13.30
C ASP A 274 2.64 -12.34 13.36
N GLY A 275 2.18 -11.78 14.49
CA GLY A 275 0.77 -11.44 14.70
C GLY A 275 0.24 -10.45 13.66
N GLU A 276 1.04 -9.48 13.24
CA GLU A 276 0.65 -8.48 12.24
C GLU A 276 0.43 -9.12 10.86
N LYS A 277 1.35 -9.97 10.41
CA LYS A 277 1.20 -10.74 9.17
C LYS A 277 0.04 -11.73 9.24
N LEU A 278 -0.15 -12.38 10.39
CA LEU A 278 -1.27 -13.29 10.60
C LEU A 278 -2.60 -12.55 10.39
N ALA A 279 -2.81 -11.40 11.05
CA ALA A 279 -4.01 -10.60 10.89
C ALA A 279 -4.17 -10.09 9.45
N TYR A 280 -3.09 -9.67 8.79
CA TYR A 280 -3.10 -9.27 7.38
C TYR A 280 -3.63 -10.39 6.48
N TYR A 281 -3.10 -11.62 6.58
CA TYR A 281 -3.58 -12.74 5.77
C TYR A 281 -5.02 -13.16 6.12
N MET A 282 -5.44 -13.02 7.36
CA MET A 282 -6.84 -13.24 7.75
C MET A 282 -7.79 -12.25 7.05
N ILE A 283 -7.39 -10.96 6.97
CA ILE A 283 -8.15 -9.92 6.25
C ILE A 283 -8.17 -10.21 4.75
N GLU A 284 -7.00 -10.45 4.15
CA GLU A 284 -6.85 -10.68 2.71
C GLU A 284 -7.67 -11.86 2.19
N HIS A 285 -7.72 -12.94 2.98
CA HIS A 285 -8.42 -14.16 2.61
C HIS A 285 -9.84 -14.28 3.18
N ASN A 286 -10.39 -13.21 3.75
CA ASN A 286 -11.70 -13.20 4.39
C ASN A 286 -11.86 -14.35 5.42
N PHE A 287 -10.84 -14.54 6.27
CA PHE A 287 -10.85 -15.52 7.33
C PHE A 287 -11.15 -14.85 8.68
N GLY A 288 -12.29 -15.15 9.26
CA GLY A 288 -12.77 -14.48 10.48
C GLY A 288 -13.30 -13.05 10.25
N VAL A 289 -13.35 -12.58 9.01
CA VAL A 289 -13.86 -11.25 8.63
C VAL A 289 -14.84 -11.35 7.47
N SER A 290 -15.66 -10.31 7.29
CA SER A 290 -16.60 -10.19 6.16
C SER A 290 -16.52 -8.80 5.55
N THR A 291 -16.71 -8.71 4.24
CA THR A 291 -16.72 -7.43 3.52
C THR A 291 -17.91 -6.57 3.99
N LYS A 292 -17.64 -5.42 4.56
CA LYS A 292 -18.62 -4.47 5.07
C LYS A 292 -19.08 -3.50 4.00
N LYS A 293 -18.15 -3.06 3.13
CA LYS A 293 -18.39 -2.10 2.06
C LYS A 293 -17.35 -2.24 0.96
N THR A 294 -17.78 -2.07 -0.29
CA THR A 294 -16.88 -2.05 -1.47
C THR A 294 -17.00 -0.71 -2.16
N PHE A 295 -15.87 -0.14 -2.55
CA PHE A 295 -15.80 1.07 -3.37
C PHE A 295 -15.18 0.75 -4.72
N GLU A 296 -15.79 1.29 -5.79
CA GLU A 296 -15.24 1.21 -7.15
C GLU A 296 -14.73 2.59 -7.56
N ILE A 297 -13.44 2.69 -7.85
CA ILE A 297 -12.84 3.89 -8.42
C ILE A 297 -12.82 3.70 -9.94
N LYS A 298 -13.49 4.60 -10.67
CA LYS A 298 -13.61 4.54 -12.11
C LYS A 298 -12.70 5.57 -12.76
N ALA A 299 -12.07 5.19 -13.86
CA ALA A 299 -11.34 6.09 -14.74
C ALA A 299 -12.14 6.33 -16.03
N LEU A 300 -11.86 7.44 -16.70
CA LEU A 300 -12.46 7.75 -17.99
C LEU A 300 -11.94 6.75 -19.04
N ASP A 301 -12.88 6.07 -19.71
CA ASP A 301 -12.59 5.32 -20.94
C ASP A 301 -12.58 6.31 -22.12
N SER A 302 -11.39 6.80 -22.44
CA SER A 302 -11.22 7.81 -23.48
C SER A 302 -11.40 7.24 -24.89
N ASP A 303 -11.15 5.95 -25.08
CA ASP A 303 -11.23 5.30 -26.40
C ASP A 303 -12.68 5.26 -26.88
N LEU A 304 -13.62 5.02 -25.95
CA LEU A 304 -15.05 5.12 -26.25
C LEU A 304 -15.43 6.51 -26.81
N PHE A 305 -14.87 7.58 -26.28
CA PHE A 305 -15.22 8.95 -26.71
C PHE A 305 -14.53 9.35 -28.00
N GLU A 306 -13.41 8.73 -28.39
CA GLU A 306 -12.77 8.93 -29.69
C GLU A 306 -13.67 8.38 -30.83
N ASP A 307 -14.28 7.22 -30.61
CA ASP A 307 -15.22 6.62 -31.60
C ASP A 307 -16.45 7.50 -31.91
N TYR A 308 -16.82 8.42 -31.03
CA TYR A 308 -17.92 9.36 -31.22
C TYR A 308 -17.49 10.70 -31.84
N GLN A 309 -16.20 10.98 -31.98
CA GLN A 309 -15.68 12.22 -32.56
C GLN A 309 -15.45 12.09 -34.08
N ASP A 310 -15.29 10.88 -34.58
CA ASP A 310 -15.04 10.59 -36.01
C ASP A 310 -16.33 10.42 -36.86
N ASN A 311 -17.52 10.74 -36.29
CA ASN A 311 -18.82 10.75 -36.98
C ASN A 311 -19.33 12.23 -37.11
#